data_5ad190a1886b1bd044c53f60a214f718
#
_entry.id   5ad190a1886b1bd044c53f60a214f718
#
_cell.length_a   1.000
_cell.length_b   1.000
_cell.length_c   1.000
_cell.angle_alpha   90.00
_cell.angle_beta   90.00
_cell.angle_gamma   90.00
#
_symmetry.space_group_name_H-M   'P 1'
#
loop_
_entity.id
_entity.type
_entity.pdbx_description
1 polymer ?
#
loop_
_entity_poly.entity_id
_entity_poly.type
_entity_poly.pdbx_seq_one_letter_code
_entity_poly.pdbx_strand_id
1 'polypeptide(L)'
;MATALKHKLSYHRRLFLLLLVFSWTLVGCFILFQYGREKHFKAERLDAQLQLFNLRMLDAVNAGAPPDAFIARSGAPCEGVRVTLIDPAGHVVFDNSLDTLPGANHLDRPEVAEALARGTGYTIRRHSESTDRNYFYSRIRGHTYIDTSPVHYSE
;
A
#
# COMPACT_ATOMS: atom_id res chain seq x y z
N MET A 1 -12.03 29.69 56.18
CA MET A 1 -12.73 30.56 55.22
C MET A 1 -11.76 30.90 54.08
N ALA A 2 -11.82 30.20 52.97
CA ALA A 2 -11.00 30.45 51.81
C ALA A 2 -11.86 31.15 50.77
N THR A 3 -11.66 32.47 50.63
CA THR A 3 -12.28 33.31 49.62
C THR A 3 -11.68 33.02 48.27
N ALA A 4 -12.40 32.24 47.46
CA ALA A 4 -12.06 32.03 46.07
C ALA A 4 -12.10 33.36 45.32
N LEU A 5 -10.95 33.92 45.02
CA LEU A 5 -10.80 35.08 44.15
C LEU A 5 -11.24 34.66 42.74
N LYS A 6 -12.51 34.90 42.39
CA LYS A 6 -12.99 34.85 41.00
C LYS A 6 -12.33 35.98 40.23
N HIS A 7 -11.16 35.73 39.67
CA HIS A 7 -10.51 36.66 38.73
C HIS A 7 -11.41 36.79 37.49
N LYS A 8 -12.26 37.83 37.43
CA LYS A 8 -13.01 38.19 36.21
C LYS A 8 -11.95 38.57 35.15
N LEU A 9 -11.65 37.66 34.26
CA LEU A 9 -10.80 37.94 33.09
C LEU A 9 -11.42 39.12 32.33
N SER A 10 -10.62 40.17 32.07
CA SER A 10 -10.99 41.30 31.21
C SER A 10 -11.51 40.79 29.86
N TYR A 11 -12.54 41.45 29.29
CA TYR A 11 -13.14 41.10 28.00
C TYR A 11 -12.09 40.80 26.91
N HIS A 12 -11.05 41.62 26.81
CA HIS A 12 -9.97 41.46 25.87
C HIS A 12 -9.17 40.15 26.07
N ARG A 13 -8.94 39.75 27.31
CA ARG A 13 -8.28 38.47 27.60
C ARG A 13 -9.15 37.25 27.23
N ARG A 14 -10.46 37.35 27.44
CA ARG A 14 -11.40 36.28 27.03
C ARG A 14 -11.42 36.13 25.51
N LEU A 15 -11.53 37.28 24.81
CA LEU A 15 -11.49 37.27 23.34
C LEU A 15 -10.19 36.71 22.80
N PHE A 16 -9.06 37.13 23.37
CA PHE A 16 -7.75 36.61 22.98
C PHE A 16 -7.66 35.09 23.19
N LEU A 17 -8.10 34.57 24.35
CA LEU A 17 -8.08 33.13 24.62
C LEU A 17 -8.99 32.33 23.66
N LEU A 18 -10.17 32.85 23.33
CA LEU A 18 -11.09 32.24 22.37
C LEU A 18 -10.47 32.17 20.98
N LEU A 19 -9.83 33.24 20.50
CA LEU A 19 -9.14 33.27 19.22
C LEU A 19 -7.97 32.30 19.20
N LEU A 20 -7.22 32.23 20.31
CA LEU A 20 -6.11 31.29 20.43
C LEU A 20 -6.56 29.85 20.39
N VAL A 21 -7.60 29.49 21.16
CA VAL A 21 -8.19 28.14 21.14
C VAL A 21 -8.73 27.81 19.76
N PHE A 22 -9.45 28.72 19.12
CA PHE A 22 -9.96 28.54 17.77
C PHE A 22 -8.86 28.31 16.75
N SER A 23 -7.79 29.10 16.79
CA SER A 23 -6.62 28.93 15.91
C SER A 23 -5.95 27.57 16.11
N TRP A 24 -5.73 27.15 17.35
CA TRP A 24 -5.17 25.83 17.66
C TRP A 24 -6.06 24.68 17.18
N THR A 25 -7.38 24.83 17.32
CA THR A 25 -8.34 23.83 16.84
C THR A 25 -8.27 23.70 15.32
N LEU A 26 -8.22 24.81 14.58
CA LEU A 26 -8.07 24.80 13.13
C LEU A 26 -6.77 24.11 12.68
N VAL A 27 -5.65 24.44 13.32
CA VAL A 27 -4.35 23.82 13.03
C VAL A 27 -4.41 22.32 13.32
N GLY A 28 -4.97 21.91 14.45
CA GLY A 28 -5.14 20.50 14.80
C GLY A 28 -5.99 19.73 13.78
N CYS A 29 -7.15 20.29 13.41
CA CYS A 29 -8.00 19.70 12.37
C CYS A 29 -7.28 19.58 11.01
N PHE A 30 -6.51 20.61 10.63
CA PHE A 30 -5.75 20.59 9.39
C PHE A 30 -4.68 19.50 9.39
N ILE A 31 -3.93 19.34 10.50
CA ILE A 31 -2.91 18.28 10.64
C ILE A 31 -3.55 16.89 10.52
N LEU A 32 -4.67 16.65 11.22
CA LEU A 32 -5.38 15.37 11.16
C LEU A 32 -5.87 15.06 9.74
N PHE A 33 -6.42 16.07 9.05
CA PHE A 33 -6.88 15.92 7.68
C PHE A 33 -5.72 15.62 6.71
N GLN A 34 -4.60 16.31 6.85
CA GLN A 34 -3.40 16.10 6.01
C GLN A 34 -2.81 14.71 6.25
N TYR A 35 -2.75 14.25 7.50
CA TYR A 35 -2.23 12.93 7.84
C TYR A 35 -3.03 11.80 7.17
N GLY A 36 -4.36 11.88 7.18
CA GLY A 36 -5.22 10.92 6.47
C GLY A 36 -4.99 10.91 4.96
N ARG A 37 -4.90 12.09 4.35
CA ARG A 37 -4.63 12.22 2.90
C ARG A 37 -3.28 11.68 2.48
N GLU A 38 -2.24 11.92 3.28
CA GLU A 38 -0.88 11.49 2.95
C GLU A 38 -0.76 9.96 2.84
N LYS A 39 -1.43 9.22 3.73
CA LYS A 39 -1.45 7.75 3.68
C LYS A 39 -2.07 7.22 2.39
N HIS A 40 -3.23 7.74 1.99
CA HIS A 40 -3.87 7.34 0.73
C HIS A 40 -3.00 7.66 -0.48
N PHE A 41 -2.43 8.85 -0.52
CA PHE A 41 -1.59 9.26 -1.64
C PHE A 41 -0.31 8.43 -1.79
N LYS A 42 0.32 8.04 -0.67
CA LYS A 42 1.48 7.13 -0.68
C LYS A 42 1.11 5.75 -1.23
N ALA A 43 -0.03 5.20 -0.81
CA ALA A 43 -0.52 3.90 -1.28
C ALA A 43 -0.84 3.93 -2.79
N GLU A 44 -1.55 4.95 -3.28
CA GLU A 44 -1.87 5.11 -4.71
C GLU A 44 -0.61 5.28 -5.57
N ARG A 45 0.36 6.04 -5.09
CA ARG A 45 1.63 6.22 -5.80
C ARG A 45 2.42 4.92 -5.87
N LEU A 46 2.47 4.16 -4.78
CA LEU A 46 3.13 2.86 -4.76
C LEU A 46 2.43 1.89 -5.69
N ASP A 47 1.09 1.83 -5.66
CA ASP A 47 0.31 0.99 -6.57
C ASP A 47 0.61 1.33 -8.04
N ALA A 48 0.58 2.62 -8.41
CA ALA A 48 0.88 3.04 -9.77
C ALA A 48 2.29 2.62 -10.24
N GLN A 49 3.29 2.68 -9.37
CA GLN A 49 4.64 2.22 -9.68
C GLN A 49 4.70 0.70 -9.87
N LEU A 50 4.05 -0.06 -9.00
CA LEU A 50 3.99 -1.52 -9.10
C LEU A 50 3.17 -1.97 -10.31
N GLN A 51 2.07 -1.28 -10.64
CA GLN A 51 1.28 -1.56 -11.84
C GLN A 51 2.09 -1.37 -13.12
N LEU A 52 2.88 -0.29 -13.22
CA LEU A 52 3.76 -0.07 -14.36
C LEU A 52 4.83 -1.16 -14.49
N PHE A 53 5.40 -1.59 -13.38
CA PHE A 53 6.35 -2.70 -13.36
C PHE A 53 5.70 -4.01 -13.80
N ASN A 54 4.51 -4.31 -13.28
CA ASN A 54 3.72 -5.49 -13.62
C ASN A 54 3.37 -5.54 -15.11
N LEU A 55 2.95 -4.41 -15.70
CA LEU A 55 2.67 -4.32 -17.13
C LEU A 55 3.89 -4.66 -17.97
N ARG A 56 5.03 -4.05 -17.68
CA ARG A 56 6.28 -4.31 -18.41
C ARG A 56 6.74 -5.76 -18.27
N MET A 57 6.59 -6.33 -17.09
CA MET A 57 6.91 -7.72 -16.83
C MET A 57 5.97 -8.67 -17.60
N LEU A 58 4.67 -8.37 -17.60
CA LEU A 58 3.68 -9.14 -18.34
C LEU A 58 4.00 -9.15 -19.85
N ASP A 59 4.33 -7.99 -20.42
CA ASP A 59 4.71 -7.87 -21.82
C ASP A 59 5.98 -8.71 -22.11
N ALA A 60 6.99 -8.66 -21.24
CA ALA A 60 8.21 -9.43 -21.38
C ALA A 60 7.96 -10.94 -21.30
N VAL A 61 7.16 -11.39 -20.33
CA VAL A 61 6.80 -12.81 -20.17
C VAL A 61 5.98 -13.31 -21.35
N ASN A 62 5.04 -12.52 -21.86
CA ASN A 62 4.26 -12.85 -23.06
C ASN A 62 5.14 -12.92 -24.32
N ALA A 63 6.22 -12.14 -24.36
CA ALA A 63 7.23 -12.23 -25.42
C ALA A 63 8.22 -13.40 -25.25
N GLY A 64 8.04 -14.24 -24.22
CA GLY A 64 8.86 -15.42 -23.93
C GLY A 64 10.12 -15.13 -23.10
N ALA A 65 10.26 -13.96 -22.51
CA ALA A 65 11.39 -13.66 -21.64
C ALA A 65 11.24 -14.36 -20.27
N PRO A 66 12.29 -14.99 -19.73
CA PRO A 66 12.25 -15.56 -18.39
C PRO A 66 12.04 -14.44 -17.34
N PRO A 67 11.18 -14.67 -16.32
CA PRO A 67 10.91 -13.69 -15.26
C PRO A 67 12.16 -13.18 -14.55
N ASP A 68 13.09 -14.07 -14.21
CA ASP A 68 14.37 -13.74 -13.57
C ASP A 68 15.22 -12.79 -14.40
N ALA A 69 15.32 -13.04 -15.71
CA ALA A 69 16.08 -12.20 -16.63
C ALA A 69 15.46 -10.80 -16.75
N PHE A 70 14.14 -10.70 -16.69
CA PHE A 70 13.46 -9.41 -16.67
C PHE A 70 13.77 -8.63 -15.38
N ILE A 71 13.66 -9.28 -14.21
CA ILE A 71 13.93 -8.65 -12.90
C ILE A 71 15.38 -8.18 -12.84
N ALA A 72 16.33 -9.02 -13.25
CA ALA A 72 17.76 -8.70 -13.26
C ALA A 72 18.10 -7.50 -14.15
N ARG A 73 17.41 -7.36 -15.29
CA ARG A 73 17.66 -6.27 -16.27
C ARG A 73 16.93 -4.98 -15.94
N SER A 74 15.68 -5.06 -15.49
CA SER A 74 14.82 -3.89 -15.28
C SER A 74 15.03 -3.23 -13.92
N GLY A 75 15.64 -3.95 -12.97
CA GLY A 75 15.66 -3.56 -11.58
C GLY A 75 14.29 -3.68 -10.90
N ALA A 76 14.28 -3.81 -9.59
CA ALA A 76 13.05 -3.77 -8.82
C ALA A 76 12.58 -2.32 -8.62
N PRO A 77 11.27 -2.02 -8.61
CA PRO A 77 10.75 -0.67 -8.40
C PRO A 77 11.03 -0.12 -6.99
N CYS A 78 11.31 -0.99 -6.04
CA CYS A 78 11.75 -0.66 -4.69
C CYS A 78 12.56 -1.82 -4.10
N GLU A 79 13.31 -1.58 -3.02
CA GLU A 79 14.09 -2.62 -2.35
C GLU A 79 13.20 -3.76 -1.84
N GLY A 80 13.65 -5.00 -2.01
CA GLY A 80 13.00 -6.18 -1.49
C GLY A 80 11.64 -6.50 -2.11
N VAL A 81 11.38 -6.09 -3.33
CA VAL A 81 10.16 -6.45 -4.05
C VAL A 81 10.07 -7.95 -4.24
N ARG A 82 8.99 -8.53 -3.77
CA ARG A 82 8.59 -9.89 -4.08
C ARG A 82 7.69 -9.88 -5.31
N VAL A 83 7.98 -10.75 -6.25
CA VAL A 83 7.22 -10.92 -7.48
C VAL A 83 6.75 -12.35 -7.58
N THR A 84 5.45 -12.56 -7.70
CA THR A 84 4.83 -13.87 -7.82
C THR A 84 4.02 -13.94 -9.11
N LEU A 85 4.29 -14.90 -9.97
CA LEU A 85 3.44 -15.19 -11.12
C LEU A 85 2.46 -16.31 -10.75
N ILE A 86 1.20 -16.09 -11.12
CA ILE A 86 0.11 -17.01 -10.81
C ILE A 86 -0.62 -17.32 -12.10
N ASP A 87 -0.85 -18.60 -12.36
CA ASP A 87 -1.59 -19.05 -13.54
C ASP A 87 -3.10 -18.73 -13.43
N PRO A 88 -3.88 -18.87 -14.52
CA PRO A 88 -5.33 -18.63 -14.48
C PRO A 88 -6.10 -19.55 -13.53
N ALA A 89 -5.52 -20.69 -13.15
CA ALA A 89 -6.11 -21.63 -12.19
C ALA A 89 -5.80 -21.27 -10.73
N GLY A 90 -4.96 -20.23 -10.50
CA GLY A 90 -4.61 -19.73 -9.19
C GLY A 90 -3.36 -20.36 -8.55
N HIS A 91 -2.61 -21.15 -9.31
CA HIS A 91 -1.36 -21.73 -8.81
C HIS A 91 -0.19 -20.81 -9.06
N VAL A 92 0.74 -20.79 -8.11
CA VAL A 92 2.00 -20.05 -8.26
C VAL A 92 2.92 -20.80 -9.21
N VAL A 93 3.32 -20.15 -10.30
CA VAL A 93 4.25 -20.69 -11.31
C VAL A 93 5.66 -20.12 -11.20
N PHE A 94 5.81 -18.97 -10.52
CA PHE A 94 7.09 -18.35 -10.25
C PHE A 94 7.01 -17.47 -9.00
N ASP A 95 8.08 -17.43 -8.22
CA ASP A 95 8.24 -16.52 -7.07
C ASP A 95 9.74 -16.25 -6.88
N ASN A 96 10.13 -14.97 -6.85
CA ASN A 96 11.53 -14.58 -6.73
C ASN A 96 12.09 -14.65 -5.29
N SER A 97 11.26 -14.96 -4.30
CA SER A 97 11.63 -14.97 -2.88
C SER A 97 11.53 -16.35 -2.21
N LEU A 98 11.03 -17.34 -2.93
CA LEU A 98 10.80 -18.68 -2.40
C LEU A 98 11.54 -19.73 -3.23
N ASP A 99 12.29 -20.59 -2.55
CA ASP A 99 12.95 -21.75 -3.17
C ASP A 99 11.96 -22.86 -3.53
N THR A 100 10.81 -22.91 -2.83
CA THR A 100 9.76 -23.92 -3.06
C THR A 100 8.43 -23.22 -3.25
N LEU A 101 7.78 -23.47 -4.38
CA LEU A 101 6.49 -22.85 -4.69
C LEU A 101 5.36 -23.40 -3.79
N PRO A 102 4.51 -22.54 -3.22
CA PRO A 102 3.39 -22.96 -2.39
C PRO A 102 2.33 -23.69 -3.23
N GLY A 103 1.79 -24.79 -2.71
CA GLY A 103 0.71 -25.53 -3.36
C GLY A 103 -0.70 -24.92 -3.16
N ALA A 104 -0.81 -23.83 -2.39
CA ALA A 104 -2.08 -23.20 -2.10
C ALA A 104 -2.64 -22.45 -3.32
N ASN A 105 -3.95 -22.53 -3.53
CA ASN A 105 -4.66 -21.74 -4.55
C ASN A 105 -4.81 -20.29 -4.09
N HIS A 106 -4.56 -19.35 -4.98
CA HIS A 106 -4.55 -17.91 -4.70
C HIS A 106 -5.74 -17.14 -5.28
N LEU A 107 -6.71 -17.80 -5.88
CA LEU A 107 -7.88 -17.16 -6.52
C LEU A 107 -8.79 -16.42 -5.52
N ASP A 108 -8.88 -16.89 -4.27
CA ASP A 108 -9.74 -16.32 -3.24
C ASP A 108 -9.18 -15.04 -2.59
N ARG A 109 -8.01 -14.60 -3.03
CA ARG A 109 -7.39 -13.40 -2.49
C ARG A 109 -8.08 -12.14 -2.98
N PRO A 110 -8.31 -11.11 -2.11
CA PRO A 110 -9.08 -9.91 -2.49
C PRO A 110 -8.47 -9.13 -3.67
N GLU A 111 -7.14 -9.01 -3.72
CA GLU A 111 -6.43 -8.37 -4.84
C GLU A 111 -6.59 -9.16 -6.15
N VAL A 112 -6.73 -10.50 -6.06
CA VAL A 112 -6.99 -11.36 -7.22
C VAL A 112 -8.41 -11.17 -7.72
N ALA A 113 -9.38 -11.22 -6.82
CA ALA A 113 -10.79 -11.03 -7.15
C ALA A 113 -11.03 -9.64 -7.77
N GLU A 114 -10.38 -8.60 -7.24
CA GLU A 114 -10.45 -7.24 -7.80
C GLU A 114 -9.80 -7.16 -9.18
N ALA A 115 -8.62 -7.77 -9.38
CA ALA A 115 -7.96 -7.82 -10.68
C ALA A 115 -8.77 -8.61 -11.71
N LEU A 116 -9.47 -9.66 -11.30
CA LEU A 116 -10.40 -10.40 -12.15
C LEU A 116 -11.58 -9.54 -12.63
N ALA A 117 -12.11 -8.70 -11.73
CA ALA A 117 -13.26 -7.86 -12.01
C ALA A 117 -12.90 -6.59 -12.82
N ARG A 118 -11.76 -5.97 -12.53
CA ARG A 118 -11.38 -4.63 -13.02
C ARG A 118 -10.12 -4.60 -13.89
N GLY A 119 -9.39 -5.70 -14.00
CA GLY A 119 -8.09 -5.80 -14.69
C GLY A 119 -6.90 -5.51 -13.77
N THR A 120 -7.08 -4.76 -12.71
CA THR A 120 -6.06 -4.45 -11.69
C THR A 120 -6.68 -4.55 -10.30
N GLY A 121 -5.87 -4.81 -9.29
CA GLY A 121 -6.30 -4.83 -7.90
C GLY A 121 -5.12 -4.62 -6.96
N TYR A 122 -5.38 -4.06 -5.79
CA TYR A 122 -4.38 -3.95 -4.74
C TYR A 122 -4.98 -4.17 -3.35
N THR A 123 -4.15 -4.59 -2.42
CA THR A 123 -4.53 -4.75 -1.01
C THR A 123 -3.45 -4.15 -0.11
N ILE A 124 -3.85 -3.23 0.76
CA ILE A 124 -2.98 -2.62 1.77
C ILE A 124 -2.94 -3.54 3.00
N ARG A 125 -1.72 -3.91 3.44
CA ARG A 125 -1.50 -4.68 4.68
C ARG A 125 -2.18 -6.07 4.71
N ARG A 126 -1.77 -6.94 3.84
CA ARG A 126 -2.10 -8.35 3.99
C ARG A 126 -0.93 -9.13 4.60
N HIS A 127 -1.23 -9.96 5.58
CA HIS A 127 -0.29 -10.89 6.17
C HIS A 127 0.03 -12.03 5.18
N SER A 128 1.31 -12.29 4.95
CA SER A 128 1.77 -13.42 4.14
C SER A 128 2.14 -14.60 5.02
N GLU A 129 1.40 -15.69 4.92
CA GLU A 129 1.67 -16.91 5.67
C GLU A 129 3.04 -17.52 5.35
N SER A 130 3.52 -17.36 4.12
CA SER A 130 4.81 -17.92 3.68
C SER A 130 6.03 -17.18 4.23
N THR A 131 5.90 -15.90 4.59
CA THR A 131 7.01 -15.06 5.06
C THR A 131 6.78 -14.46 6.44
N ASP A 132 5.61 -14.69 7.05
CA ASP A 132 5.20 -14.16 8.36
C ASP A 132 5.32 -12.62 8.47
N ARG A 133 5.00 -11.89 7.38
CA ARG A 133 5.09 -10.42 7.30
C ARG A 133 3.87 -9.82 6.63
N ASN A 134 3.64 -8.53 6.88
CA ASN A 134 2.60 -7.76 6.21
C ASN A 134 3.18 -7.08 4.96
N TYR A 135 2.45 -7.19 3.85
CA TYR A 135 2.84 -6.62 2.56
C TYR A 135 1.71 -5.78 1.97
N PHE A 136 2.10 -4.83 1.15
CA PHE A 136 1.22 -4.21 0.17
C PHE A 136 1.25 -5.09 -1.09
N TYR A 137 0.09 -5.46 -1.60
CA TYR A 137 -0.04 -6.26 -2.81
C TYR A 137 -0.62 -5.43 -3.94
N SER A 138 0.02 -5.44 -5.08
CA SER A 138 -0.48 -4.86 -6.33
C SER A 138 -0.49 -5.92 -7.42
N ARG A 139 -1.57 -6.01 -8.18
CA ARG A 139 -1.79 -7.06 -9.14
C ARG A 139 -2.37 -6.54 -10.45
N ILE A 140 -1.97 -7.19 -11.55
CA ILE A 140 -2.52 -6.98 -12.88
C ILE A 140 -2.98 -8.30 -13.49
N ARG A 141 -4.09 -8.24 -14.26
CA ARG A 141 -4.63 -9.37 -15.00
C ARG A 141 -4.00 -9.46 -16.38
N GLY A 142 -3.51 -10.67 -16.75
CA GLY A 142 -3.04 -11.03 -18.09
C GLY A 142 -3.34 -12.49 -18.38
N HIS A 143 -2.57 -13.12 -19.26
CA HIS A 143 -2.55 -14.59 -19.41
C HIS A 143 -2.03 -15.27 -18.15
N THR A 144 -1.18 -14.58 -17.40
CA THR A 144 -0.69 -14.95 -16.07
C THR A 144 -0.84 -13.74 -15.18
N TYR A 145 -1.26 -13.92 -13.93
CA TYR A 145 -1.35 -12.83 -12.98
C TYR A 145 0.01 -12.53 -12.39
N ILE A 146 0.37 -11.26 -12.34
CA ILE A 146 1.58 -10.79 -11.68
C ILE A 146 1.18 -10.11 -10.38
N ASP A 147 1.68 -10.61 -9.27
CA ASP A 147 1.49 -10.07 -7.93
C ASP A 147 2.82 -9.55 -7.42
N THR A 148 2.90 -8.25 -7.12
CA THR A 148 4.11 -7.62 -6.61
C THR A 148 3.87 -7.00 -5.25
N SER A 149 4.84 -7.18 -4.36
CA SER A 149 4.79 -6.57 -3.03
C SER A 149 6.19 -6.15 -2.57
N PRO A 150 6.38 -4.92 -2.06
CA PRO A 150 7.62 -4.55 -1.38
C PRO A 150 7.73 -5.32 -0.06
N VAL A 151 8.95 -5.69 0.33
CA VAL A 151 9.23 -6.47 1.56
C VAL A 151 8.82 -5.73 2.84
N HIS A 152 8.68 -4.40 2.80
CA HIS A 152 8.29 -3.62 3.96
C HIS A 152 7.37 -2.47 3.55
N TYR A 153 6.12 -2.55 3.94
CA TYR A 153 5.25 -1.38 3.97
C TYR A 153 5.38 -0.73 5.34
N SER A 154 6.28 0.25 5.48
CA SER A 154 6.37 1.11 6.66
C SER A 154 5.32 2.21 6.57
N GLU A 155 4.52 2.35 7.60
CA GLU A 155 3.55 3.44 7.77
C GLU A 155 4.20 4.81 7.90
#